data_9e8340c6de3cf94f26a3e653de4fda0b
#
_entry.id   9e8340c6de3cf94f26a3e653de4fda0b
#
_cell.length_a   1.000
_cell.length_b   1.000
_cell.length_c   1.000
_cell.angle_alpha   90.00
_cell.angle_beta   90.00
_cell.angle_gamma   90.00
#
_symmetry.space_group_name_H-M   'P 1'
#
loop_
_entity.id
_entity.type
_entity.pdbx_description
1 polymer ?
#
loop_
_entity_poly.entity_id
_entity_poly.type
_entity_poly.pdbx_seq_one_letter_code
_entity_poly.pdbx_strand_id
1 'polypeptide(L)'
;MRKQKLERVVVLSLMLAALQQNSVLAGDAISKEEYTGDKDKYYSYQDAVSIDKFVESQFSYKAASAVSAGSTGGNGFRIELSFDKNLTVDLDDPTAATDKDVYAVRAGNYATINIGGELLSITNNAIHSDPNDYTVNYGIYGSQTSKINITAQNTEINLGGNSQGKDETYNATGIYNAGIENYGGDFLAKNLKITGMMQGNFIGINNSGKFAADNIDIQAVSESGSMYGIKNTGTGGLDFKDVNIELELKSGYALTGIKSKSNLTADNINIKLQNGNTGLYVTDTASAPDLLVKGALNIDIVTNSESAVGAYAKGKLTVGKELNVFIDGSKSFNVNGIVSDIDDGITDAKDNVKMVLIGPRVFYTTYVVGFTGNTLLE
;
A
#
# COMPACT_ATOMS: atom_id res chain seq x y z
N MET A 1 21.54 6.94 46.93
CA MET A 1 22.33 7.92 46.14
C MET A 1 22.77 7.44 44.73
N ARG A 2 23.11 6.16 44.48
CA ARG A 2 23.51 5.70 43.14
C ARG A 2 22.36 5.62 42.12
N LYS A 3 21.15 5.23 42.54
CA LYS A 3 19.97 5.14 41.61
C LYS A 3 19.55 6.51 41.08
N GLN A 4 19.47 7.52 41.91
CA GLN A 4 19.10 8.89 41.49
C GLN A 4 20.12 9.55 40.54
N LYS A 5 21.42 9.17 40.59
CA LYS A 5 22.41 9.64 39.63
C LYS A 5 22.24 8.97 38.30
N LEU A 6 21.86 7.69 38.24
CA LEU A 6 21.64 6.96 36.98
C LEU A 6 20.41 7.49 36.25
N GLU A 7 19.31 7.74 36.96
CA GLU A 7 18.10 8.32 36.35
C GLU A 7 18.34 9.74 35.80
N ARG A 8 19.12 10.56 36.50
CA ARG A 8 19.49 11.90 35.99
C ARG A 8 20.41 11.85 34.78
N VAL A 9 21.31 10.88 34.70
CA VAL A 9 22.20 10.72 33.53
C VAL A 9 21.42 10.21 32.33
N VAL A 10 20.46 9.30 32.50
CA VAL A 10 19.59 8.80 31.44
C VAL A 10 18.67 9.92 30.92
N VAL A 11 18.08 10.71 31.82
CA VAL A 11 17.24 11.87 31.44
C VAL A 11 18.08 12.95 30.74
N LEU A 12 19.31 13.21 31.21
CA LEU A 12 20.18 14.19 30.54
C LEU A 12 20.69 13.71 29.17
N SER A 13 20.98 12.41 29.01
CA SER A 13 21.38 11.86 27.71
C SER A 13 20.21 11.81 26.73
N LEU A 14 18.98 11.55 27.18
CA LEU A 14 17.77 11.68 26.39
C LEU A 14 17.49 13.14 26.00
N MET A 15 17.71 14.09 26.92
CA MET A 15 17.57 15.52 26.60
C MET A 15 18.70 16.04 25.67
N LEU A 16 19.92 15.53 25.78
CA LEU A 16 21.00 15.92 24.84
C LEU A 16 20.81 15.30 23.45
N ALA A 17 20.24 14.10 23.36
CA ALA A 17 19.87 13.50 22.08
C ALA A 17 18.72 14.26 21.38
N ALA A 18 17.80 14.85 22.16
CA ALA A 18 16.71 15.68 21.65
C ALA A 18 17.17 17.08 21.17
N LEU A 19 18.41 17.47 21.42
CA LEU A 19 18.93 18.81 21.05
C LEU A 19 19.68 18.87 19.71
N GLN A 20 19.75 17.77 18.94
CA GLN A 20 20.13 17.87 17.54
C GLN A 20 18.90 18.29 16.71
N GLN A 21 18.36 19.45 16.98
CA GLN A 21 17.43 20.11 16.08
C GLN A 21 18.20 20.50 14.83
N ASN A 22 18.07 19.66 13.79
CA ASN A 22 18.46 20.10 12.46
C ASN A 22 17.36 21.08 12.00
N SER A 23 17.68 22.34 11.89
CA SER A 23 16.85 23.29 11.16
C SER A 23 16.90 22.87 9.69
N VAL A 24 15.89 22.16 9.24
CA VAL A 24 15.71 21.89 7.80
C VAL A 24 15.18 23.17 7.21
N LEU A 25 15.91 23.73 6.26
CA LEU A 25 15.38 24.78 5.40
C LEU A 25 14.22 24.16 4.60
N ALA A 26 13.09 24.84 4.56
CA ALA A 26 11.96 24.38 3.76
C ALA A 26 12.43 24.12 2.32
N GLY A 27 12.08 22.95 1.79
CA GLY A 27 12.41 22.51 0.43
C GLY A 27 13.57 21.50 0.30
N ASP A 28 14.51 21.43 1.23
CA ASP A 28 15.64 20.52 1.09
C ASP A 28 15.32 19.08 1.50
N ALA A 29 15.89 18.10 0.76
CA ALA A 29 15.77 16.70 1.08
C ALA A 29 16.42 16.32 2.41
N ILE A 30 15.82 15.37 3.12
CA ILE A 30 16.35 14.83 4.38
C ILE A 30 16.96 13.46 4.12
N SER A 31 18.28 13.36 4.11
CA SER A 31 18.98 12.10 4.01
C SER A 31 19.82 11.81 5.24
N LYS A 32 19.56 10.66 5.88
CA LYS A 32 20.28 10.15 7.06
C LYS A 32 20.76 8.72 6.76
N GLU A 33 21.56 8.59 5.73
CA GLU A 33 22.15 7.33 5.31
C GLU A 33 23.62 7.22 5.76
N GLU A 34 24.01 6.08 6.36
CA GLU A 34 25.37 5.86 6.86
C GLU A 34 25.94 4.52 6.43
N TYR A 35 27.20 4.51 5.92
CA TYR A 35 27.88 3.29 5.50
C TYR A 35 28.35 2.40 6.65
N THR A 36 28.70 3.00 7.77
CA THR A 36 29.15 2.27 8.96
C THR A 36 28.57 2.95 10.20
N GLY A 37 27.45 2.43 10.70
CA GLY A 37 26.94 2.83 12.00
C GLY A 37 27.69 2.10 13.11
N ASP A 38 28.20 2.81 14.11
CA ASP A 38 28.82 2.26 15.31
C ASP A 38 27.92 2.37 16.53
N LYS A 39 26.77 3.09 16.40
CA LYS A 39 25.76 3.32 17.44
C LYS A 39 24.45 3.79 16.82
N ASP A 40 23.36 3.60 17.55
CA ASP A 40 22.05 4.12 17.17
C ASP A 40 22.07 5.65 17.09
N LYS A 41 21.37 6.19 16.09
CA LYS A 41 21.20 7.63 15.88
C LYS A 41 19.73 7.99 15.77
N TYR A 42 19.36 9.10 16.41
CA TYR A 42 18.00 9.58 16.53
C TYR A 42 17.92 11.03 16.02
N TYR A 43 16.98 11.29 15.13
CA TYR A 43 16.71 12.62 14.60
C TYR A 43 15.22 12.91 14.77
N SER A 44 14.88 14.04 15.38
CA SER A 44 13.48 14.44 15.59
C SER A 44 13.23 15.82 15.00
N TYR A 45 12.11 15.94 14.31
CA TYR A 45 11.61 17.17 13.69
C TYR A 45 10.28 17.52 14.37
N GLN A 46 10.32 18.56 15.22
CA GLN A 46 9.19 18.95 16.06
C GLN A 46 8.27 19.98 15.40
N ASP A 47 8.71 20.60 14.31
CA ASP A 47 7.92 21.51 13.50
C ASP A 47 7.40 20.82 12.24
N ALA A 48 6.42 21.45 11.58
CA ALA A 48 5.98 20.99 10.28
C ALA A 48 7.11 21.08 9.26
N VAL A 49 7.28 20.01 8.47
CA VAL A 49 8.35 19.89 7.47
C VAL A 49 7.74 19.85 6.08
N SER A 50 8.29 20.63 5.16
CA SER A 50 7.94 20.63 3.74
C SER A 50 9.18 20.41 2.89
N ILE A 51 9.14 19.45 1.96
CA ILE A 51 10.25 19.03 1.11
C ILE A 51 9.77 19.03 -0.34
N ASP A 52 10.51 19.68 -1.23
CA ASP A 52 10.22 19.73 -2.66
C ASP A 52 11.37 19.20 -3.54
N LYS A 53 12.39 18.61 -2.92
CA LYS A 53 13.57 18.07 -3.60
C LYS A 53 13.88 16.65 -3.18
N PHE A 54 14.56 15.93 -4.05
CA PHE A 54 15.14 14.62 -3.73
C PHE A 54 16.66 14.65 -3.90
N VAL A 55 17.35 13.72 -3.22
CA VAL A 55 18.79 13.48 -3.37
C VAL A 55 19.04 12.02 -3.70
N GLU A 56 20.13 11.76 -4.43
CA GLU A 56 20.54 10.39 -4.73
C GLU A 56 21.00 9.67 -3.46
N SER A 57 20.63 8.41 -3.35
CA SER A 57 21.03 7.56 -2.23
C SER A 57 22.53 7.28 -2.28
N GLN A 58 23.19 7.35 -1.12
CA GLN A 58 24.59 6.95 -0.97
C GLN A 58 24.78 5.42 -1.03
N PHE A 59 23.72 4.64 -0.77
CA PHE A 59 23.76 3.18 -0.70
C PHE A 59 23.22 2.48 -1.94
N SER A 60 22.46 3.18 -2.75
CA SER A 60 21.81 2.60 -3.92
C SER A 60 21.93 3.54 -5.12
N TYR A 61 22.69 3.12 -6.10
CA TYR A 61 22.87 3.87 -7.34
C TYR A 61 21.59 4.04 -8.17
N LYS A 62 20.54 3.27 -7.83
CA LYS A 62 19.24 3.32 -8.51
C LYS A 62 18.15 4.06 -7.71
N ALA A 63 18.50 4.77 -6.66
CA ALA A 63 17.52 5.40 -5.79
C ALA A 63 17.77 6.88 -5.59
N ALA A 64 16.72 7.67 -5.68
CA ALA A 64 16.67 9.06 -5.26
C ALA A 64 15.54 9.24 -4.24
N SER A 65 15.70 10.05 -3.20
CA SER A 65 14.73 10.15 -2.11
C SER A 65 14.59 11.57 -1.58
N ALA A 66 13.36 11.98 -1.23
CA ALA A 66 13.12 13.24 -0.51
C ALA A 66 13.40 13.06 1.00
N VAL A 67 12.85 12.00 1.61
CA VAL A 67 13.18 11.59 2.98
C VAL A 67 13.79 10.22 2.94
N SER A 68 14.99 10.05 3.46
CA SER A 68 15.63 8.74 3.55
C SER A 68 16.35 8.52 4.88
N ALA A 69 16.31 7.27 5.34
CA ALA A 69 17.11 6.77 6.45
C ALA A 69 17.62 5.37 6.13
N GLY A 70 18.82 5.03 6.54
CA GLY A 70 19.36 3.69 6.35
C GLY A 70 20.79 3.57 6.86
N SER A 71 21.20 2.36 7.25
CA SER A 71 22.55 2.06 7.70
C SER A 71 23.03 0.73 7.17
N THR A 72 24.32 0.63 6.82
CA THR A 72 25.01 -0.63 6.49
C THR A 72 25.76 -1.23 7.68
N GLY A 73 25.55 -0.69 8.89
CA GLY A 73 26.21 -1.16 10.11
C GLY A 73 26.03 -2.66 10.34
N GLY A 74 27.11 -3.43 10.25
CA GLY A 74 27.10 -4.89 10.38
C GLY A 74 26.66 -5.42 11.75
N ASN A 75 26.44 -4.54 12.73
CA ASN A 75 26.04 -4.85 14.10
C ASN A 75 24.58 -4.48 14.41
N GLY A 76 23.77 -4.15 13.40
CA GLY A 76 22.34 -3.84 13.59
C GLY A 76 22.04 -2.48 14.23
N PHE A 77 22.96 -1.54 14.19
CA PHE A 77 22.71 -0.16 14.63
C PHE A 77 21.62 0.49 13.79
N ARG A 78 20.77 1.27 14.44
CA ARG A 78 19.58 1.85 13.85
C ARG A 78 19.72 3.33 13.62
N ILE A 79 19.09 3.80 12.54
CA ILE A 79 18.81 5.22 12.34
C ILE A 79 17.32 5.42 12.47
N GLU A 80 16.92 6.32 13.35
CA GLU A 80 15.53 6.68 13.57
C GLU A 80 15.29 8.15 13.19
N LEU A 81 14.29 8.36 12.34
CA LEU A 81 13.72 9.67 12.03
C LEU A 81 12.32 9.76 12.64
N SER A 82 12.03 10.88 13.29
CA SER A 82 10.70 11.14 13.84
C SER A 82 10.22 12.52 13.42
N PHE A 83 9.00 12.56 12.90
CA PHE A 83 8.27 13.77 12.53
C PHE A 83 7.05 13.88 13.43
N ASP A 84 7.05 14.88 14.33
CA ASP A 84 6.01 15.02 15.34
C ASP A 84 4.79 15.80 14.86
N LYS A 85 4.95 16.56 13.76
CA LYS A 85 3.90 17.34 13.09
C LYS A 85 3.78 16.93 11.62
N ASN A 86 3.07 17.74 10.85
CA ASN A 86 2.81 17.45 9.45
C ASN A 86 4.10 17.32 8.64
N LEU A 87 4.18 16.28 7.83
CA LEU A 87 5.21 16.10 6.82
C LEU A 87 4.56 16.22 5.44
N THR A 88 5.05 17.18 4.66
CA THR A 88 4.67 17.36 3.25
C THR A 88 5.87 17.06 2.37
N VAL A 89 5.69 16.18 1.41
CA VAL A 89 6.67 15.89 0.35
C VAL A 89 5.99 16.16 -0.99
N ASP A 90 6.52 17.12 -1.74
CA ASP A 90 5.94 17.52 -3.03
C ASP A 90 7.02 17.49 -4.11
N LEU A 91 7.07 16.36 -4.83
CA LEU A 91 8.02 16.11 -5.91
C LEU A 91 7.33 16.27 -7.28
N ASP A 92 6.77 17.45 -7.51
CA ASP A 92 6.09 17.82 -8.77
C ASP A 92 6.92 18.86 -9.58
N ASP A 93 8.25 18.81 -9.49
CA ASP A 93 9.11 19.66 -10.29
C ASP A 93 9.36 19.06 -11.67
N PRO A 94 8.78 19.64 -12.74
CA PRO A 94 8.93 19.12 -14.10
C PRO A 94 10.35 19.29 -14.66
N THR A 95 11.25 19.96 -13.95
CA THR A 95 12.64 20.16 -14.38
C THR A 95 13.60 19.16 -13.77
N ALA A 96 13.18 18.44 -12.71
CA ALA A 96 14.00 17.48 -12.01
C ALA A 96 13.79 16.07 -12.58
N ALA A 97 14.40 15.77 -13.73
CA ALA A 97 14.38 14.44 -14.33
C ALA A 97 15.50 13.56 -13.78
N THR A 98 15.20 12.27 -13.57
CA THR A 98 16.17 11.26 -13.11
C THR A 98 15.99 9.93 -13.85
N ASP A 99 17.05 9.11 -13.89
CA ASP A 99 17.05 7.73 -14.38
C ASP A 99 16.86 6.69 -13.26
N LYS A 100 16.48 7.16 -12.06
CA LYS A 100 16.42 6.34 -10.84
C LYS A 100 15.00 6.19 -10.34
N ASP A 101 14.76 5.14 -9.55
CA ASP A 101 13.54 5.07 -8.74
C ASP A 101 13.48 6.26 -7.77
N VAL A 102 12.33 6.91 -7.69
CA VAL A 102 12.14 8.05 -6.81
C VAL A 102 11.24 7.69 -5.65
N TYR A 103 11.73 7.91 -4.45
CA TYR A 103 11.04 7.62 -3.20
C TYR A 103 10.71 8.93 -2.47
N ALA A 104 9.45 9.20 -2.22
CA ALA A 104 9.12 10.34 -1.36
C ALA A 104 9.59 10.08 0.08
N VAL A 105 9.29 8.89 0.65
CA VAL A 105 9.81 8.46 1.95
C VAL A 105 10.41 7.06 1.82
N ARG A 106 11.67 6.90 2.23
CA ARG A 106 12.41 5.64 2.13
C ARG A 106 13.05 5.25 3.45
N ALA A 107 12.63 4.13 4.02
CA ALA A 107 13.32 3.47 5.11
C ALA A 107 14.16 2.31 4.55
N GLY A 108 15.47 2.50 4.50
CA GLY A 108 16.46 1.48 4.13
C GLY A 108 16.75 0.53 5.28
N ASN A 109 17.80 -0.29 5.13
CA ASN A 109 18.17 -1.27 6.14
C ASN A 109 18.42 -0.60 7.52
N TYR A 110 17.91 -1.25 8.57
CA TYR A 110 18.05 -0.81 9.96
C TYR A 110 17.54 0.60 10.25
N ALA A 111 16.64 1.11 9.41
CA ALA A 111 15.99 2.40 9.65
C ALA A 111 14.63 2.24 10.31
N THR A 112 14.29 3.21 11.14
CA THR A 112 12.92 3.44 11.61
C THR A 112 12.50 4.84 11.23
N ILE A 113 11.34 5.00 10.61
CA ILE A 113 10.74 6.31 10.33
C ILE A 113 9.39 6.37 11.02
N ASN A 114 9.24 7.33 11.93
CA ASN A 114 8.00 7.62 12.64
C ASN A 114 7.41 8.92 12.08
N ILE A 115 6.16 8.88 11.65
CA ILE A 115 5.47 10.05 11.10
C ILE A 115 4.18 10.25 11.88
N GLY A 116 4.13 11.32 12.65
CA GLY A 116 2.99 11.75 13.45
C GLY A 116 2.27 12.95 12.85
N GLY A 117 1.54 13.68 13.71
CA GLY A 117 0.80 14.88 13.34
C GLY A 117 -0.60 14.60 12.79
N GLU A 118 -1.17 15.60 12.15
CA GLU A 118 -2.51 15.50 11.57
C GLU A 118 -2.51 15.01 10.12
N LEU A 119 -1.44 15.36 9.37
CA LEU A 119 -1.36 15.08 7.94
C LEU A 119 0.06 14.66 7.53
N LEU A 120 0.16 13.52 6.86
CA LEU A 120 1.23 13.17 5.95
C LEU A 120 0.72 13.37 4.52
N SER A 121 1.31 14.31 3.78
CA SER A 121 0.96 14.58 2.38
C SER A 121 2.16 14.29 1.49
N ILE A 122 1.96 13.45 0.48
CA ILE A 122 2.97 13.04 -0.48
C ILE A 122 2.43 13.25 -1.88
N THR A 123 3.14 14.05 -2.69
CA THR A 123 3.01 14.09 -4.15
C THR A 123 4.33 13.59 -4.73
N ASN A 124 4.29 12.55 -5.54
CA ASN A 124 5.47 12.05 -6.24
C ASN A 124 5.18 11.86 -7.73
N ASN A 125 5.35 12.94 -8.47
CA ASN A 125 5.20 13.03 -9.92
C ASN A 125 6.57 13.18 -10.61
N ALA A 126 7.63 12.65 -10.01
CA ALA A 126 8.98 12.76 -10.54
C ALA A 126 9.05 12.22 -11.98
N ILE A 127 9.74 12.96 -12.82
CA ILE A 127 9.92 12.68 -14.24
C ILE A 127 11.13 11.76 -14.42
N HIS A 128 10.97 10.75 -15.25
CA HIS A 128 12.07 9.86 -15.63
C HIS A 128 12.67 10.27 -16.96
N SER A 129 14.00 10.40 -17.01
CA SER A 129 14.74 10.85 -18.21
C SER A 129 14.73 9.80 -19.35
N ASP A 130 14.52 8.52 -19.00
CA ASP A 130 14.35 7.44 -19.97
C ASP A 130 12.99 6.74 -19.73
N PRO A 131 11.97 7.02 -20.56
CA PRO A 131 10.66 6.41 -20.42
C PRO A 131 10.65 4.89 -20.72
N ASN A 132 11.72 4.34 -21.28
CA ASN A 132 11.86 2.90 -21.49
C ASN A 132 12.52 2.18 -20.30
N ASP A 133 12.98 2.91 -19.29
CA ASP A 133 13.52 2.31 -18.07
C ASP A 133 12.33 1.92 -17.15
N TYR A 134 12.48 0.80 -16.45
CA TYR A 134 11.47 0.26 -15.51
C TYR A 134 11.50 1.02 -14.17
N THR A 135 11.73 2.32 -14.19
CA THR A 135 11.75 3.17 -13.02
C THR A 135 10.38 3.31 -12.38
N VAL A 136 10.34 3.45 -11.08
CA VAL A 136 9.12 3.47 -10.28
C VAL A 136 9.11 4.69 -9.37
N ASN A 137 7.98 5.39 -9.32
CA ASN A 137 7.71 6.40 -8.31
C ASN A 137 7.05 5.74 -7.09
N TYR A 138 7.71 5.84 -5.95
CA TYR A 138 7.20 5.34 -4.67
C TYR A 138 6.73 6.49 -3.78
N GLY A 139 5.55 6.36 -3.19
CA GLY A 139 5.15 7.21 -2.09
C GLY A 139 5.97 6.87 -0.84
N ILE A 140 5.81 5.67 -0.32
CA ILE A 140 6.49 5.19 0.89
C ILE A 140 7.14 3.83 0.60
N TYR A 141 8.40 3.68 0.96
CA TYR A 141 9.15 2.45 0.79
C TYR A 141 9.83 2.00 2.08
N GLY A 142 9.54 0.79 2.52
CA GLY A 142 10.21 0.10 3.62
C GLY A 142 10.96 -1.12 3.15
N SER A 143 12.27 -1.20 3.41
CA SER A 143 13.07 -2.40 3.14
C SER A 143 12.80 -3.52 4.15
N GLN A 144 13.36 -4.70 3.93
CA GLN A 144 13.14 -5.90 4.75
C GLN A 144 13.45 -5.73 6.24
N THR A 145 14.43 -4.89 6.59
CA THR A 145 14.89 -4.67 7.97
C THR A 145 14.52 -3.29 8.51
N SER A 146 13.65 -2.58 7.81
CA SER A 146 13.18 -1.26 8.21
C SER A 146 11.86 -1.31 8.96
N LYS A 147 11.51 -0.20 9.59
CA LYS A 147 10.24 0.01 10.26
C LYS A 147 9.67 1.38 9.90
N ILE A 148 8.40 1.43 9.50
CA ILE A 148 7.70 2.68 9.22
C ILE A 148 6.42 2.70 10.05
N ASN A 149 6.33 3.64 10.98
CA ASN A 149 5.18 3.87 11.82
C ASN A 149 4.51 5.18 11.41
N ILE A 150 3.32 5.11 10.87
CA ILE A 150 2.52 6.28 10.52
C ILE A 150 1.40 6.40 11.54
N THR A 151 1.49 7.38 12.41
CA THR A 151 0.47 7.72 13.40
C THR A 151 -0.27 9.01 13.05
N ALA A 152 0.05 9.63 11.91
CA ALA A 152 -0.70 10.74 11.37
C ALA A 152 -2.19 10.39 11.23
N GLN A 153 -3.07 11.35 11.51
CA GLN A 153 -4.51 11.11 11.41
C GLN A 153 -4.93 10.83 9.97
N ASN A 154 -4.31 11.53 9.02
CA ASN A 154 -4.56 11.39 7.59
C ASN A 154 -3.24 11.18 6.85
N THR A 155 -3.23 10.27 5.90
CA THR A 155 -2.11 10.03 4.98
C THR A 155 -2.64 10.12 3.57
N GLU A 156 -2.14 11.06 2.80
CA GLU A 156 -2.50 11.29 1.41
C GLU A 156 -1.28 11.08 0.52
N ILE A 157 -1.38 10.18 -0.45
CA ILE A 157 -0.33 9.86 -1.41
C ILE A 157 -0.89 10.05 -2.82
N ASN A 158 -0.32 10.97 -3.57
CA ASN A 158 -0.66 11.24 -4.97
C ASN A 158 0.53 10.90 -5.87
N LEU A 159 0.31 10.06 -6.87
CA LEU A 159 1.35 9.52 -7.74
C LEU A 159 1.01 9.74 -9.21
N GLY A 160 1.94 10.34 -9.96
CA GLY A 160 1.85 10.45 -11.40
C GLY A 160 0.73 11.35 -11.92
N GLY A 161 0.18 12.18 -11.07
CA GLY A 161 -0.84 13.16 -11.46
C GLY A 161 -0.18 14.37 -12.12
N ASN A 162 -0.31 14.50 -13.43
CA ASN A 162 0.25 15.61 -14.16
C ASN A 162 -0.80 16.70 -14.37
N SER A 163 -0.58 17.84 -13.76
CA SER A 163 -1.38 19.05 -13.99
C SER A 163 -1.24 19.65 -15.40
N GLN A 164 -0.33 19.12 -16.22
CA GLN A 164 -0.01 19.64 -17.55
C GLN A 164 -0.26 18.66 -18.72
N GLY A 165 -0.86 17.49 -18.49
CA GLY A 165 -1.23 16.55 -19.54
C GLY A 165 -0.05 15.83 -20.22
N LYS A 166 1.07 15.68 -19.51
CA LYS A 166 2.18 14.83 -19.92
C LYS A 166 2.28 13.65 -18.97
N ASP A 167 1.84 12.50 -19.39
CA ASP A 167 1.86 11.26 -18.61
C ASP A 167 3.28 10.68 -18.62
N GLU A 168 4.15 11.21 -17.78
CA GLU A 168 5.57 10.82 -17.76
C GLU A 168 5.90 9.83 -16.63
N THR A 169 4.96 9.56 -15.72
CA THR A 169 5.12 8.51 -14.72
C THR A 169 4.72 7.16 -15.30
N TYR A 170 5.70 6.31 -15.55
CA TYR A 170 5.46 5.01 -16.19
C TYR A 170 4.92 3.99 -15.20
N ASN A 171 5.55 3.83 -14.05
CA ASN A 171 5.11 2.92 -13.00
C ASN A 171 5.03 3.64 -11.66
N ALA A 172 4.06 3.28 -10.84
CA ALA A 172 3.93 3.87 -9.52
C ALA A 172 3.51 2.85 -8.44
N THR A 173 4.03 3.01 -7.23
CA THR A 173 3.63 2.23 -6.06
C THR A 173 3.41 3.18 -4.88
N GLY A 174 2.20 3.21 -4.34
CA GLY A 174 1.86 4.07 -3.20
C GLY A 174 2.66 3.70 -1.96
N ILE A 175 2.52 2.46 -1.51
CA ILE A 175 3.24 1.93 -0.35
C ILE A 175 3.89 0.61 -0.73
N TYR A 176 5.19 0.52 -0.51
CA TYR A 176 5.95 -0.71 -0.62
C TYR A 176 6.52 -1.08 0.75
N ASN A 177 6.01 -2.16 1.34
CA ASN A 177 6.50 -2.71 2.60
C ASN A 177 7.09 -4.10 2.34
N ALA A 178 8.41 -4.19 2.28
CA ALA A 178 9.14 -5.45 2.06
C ALA A 178 9.43 -6.22 3.35
N GLY A 179 8.81 -5.82 4.47
CA GLY A 179 9.07 -6.44 5.77
C GLY A 179 8.95 -7.97 5.77
N ILE A 180 9.90 -8.65 6.40
CA ILE A 180 9.79 -10.08 6.72
C ILE A 180 9.18 -10.20 8.13
N GLU A 181 8.37 -11.22 8.36
CA GLU A 181 7.56 -11.43 9.57
C GLU A 181 8.30 -11.25 10.91
N ASN A 182 9.63 -11.46 10.94
CA ASN A 182 10.47 -11.32 12.13
C ASN A 182 11.35 -10.05 12.14
N TYR A 183 11.43 -9.31 11.06
CA TYR A 183 12.27 -8.11 10.91
C TYR A 183 11.50 -6.96 10.28
N GLY A 184 10.32 -7.21 9.71
CA GLY A 184 9.55 -6.29 8.93
C GLY A 184 8.91 -5.20 9.75
N GLY A 185 8.84 -4.02 9.17
CA GLY A 185 8.14 -2.91 9.75
C GLY A 185 6.65 -3.21 9.89
N ASP A 186 6.14 -2.94 11.08
CA ASP A 186 4.71 -2.83 11.27
C ASP A 186 4.28 -1.53 10.58
N PHE A 187 3.46 -1.64 9.57
CA PHE A 187 2.84 -0.49 8.95
C PHE A 187 1.45 -0.29 9.57
N LEU A 188 1.29 0.83 10.26
CA LEU A 188 0.01 1.21 10.90
C LEU A 188 -0.40 2.56 10.34
N ALA A 189 -1.54 2.66 9.70
CA ALA A 189 -2.12 3.92 9.25
C ALA A 189 -3.57 4.03 9.73
N LYS A 190 -4.06 5.28 9.92
CA LYS A 190 -5.48 5.51 10.24
C LYS A 190 -6.28 5.72 8.96
N ASN A 191 -6.28 6.94 8.43
CA ASN A 191 -6.95 7.24 7.17
C ASN A 191 -5.89 7.33 6.07
N LEU A 192 -5.92 6.38 5.15
CA LEU A 192 -4.96 6.28 4.05
C LEU A 192 -5.69 6.50 2.73
N LYS A 193 -5.31 7.55 2.02
CA LYS A 193 -5.78 7.83 0.67
C LYS A 193 -4.61 7.76 -0.31
N ILE A 194 -4.75 6.95 -1.35
CA ILE A 194 -3.78 6.83 -2.43
C ILE A 194 -4.48 7.14 -3.74
N THR A 195 -3.98 8.12 -4.45
CA THR A 195 -4.46 8.47 -5.79
C THR A 195 -3.34 8.33 -6.80
N GLY A 196 -3.69 8.03 -8.06
CA GLY A 196 -2.67 7.89 -9.08
C GLY A 196 -3.21 7.99 -10.50
N MET A 197 -2.40 8.57 -11.39
CA MET A 197 -2.59 8.56 -12.83
C MET A 197 -1.25 8.24 -13.48
N MET A 198 -1.18 7.17 -14.26
CA MET A 198 0.09 6.69 -14.82
C MET A 198 -0.06 6.06 -16.21
N GLN A 199 1.07 5.90 -16.89
CA GLN A 199 1.14 5.24 -18.20
C GLN A 199 1.20 3.71 -18.09
N GLY A 200 1.85 3.16 -17.05
CA GLY A 200 2.19 1.75 -16.91
C GLY A 200 1.59 1.10 -15.67
N ASN A 201 2.40 0.34 -14.95
CA ASN A 201 1.92 -0.43 -13.81
C ASN A 201 1.62 0.44 -12.60
N PHE A 202 0.57 0.08 -11.87
CA PHE A 202 0.21 0.69 -10.60
C PHE A 202 0.02 -0.36 -9.51
N ILE A 203 0.53 -0.06 -8.33
CA ILE A 203 0.21 -0.82 -7.11
C ILE A 203 -0.04 0.18 -5.99
N GLY A 204 -1.28 0.24 -5.49
CA GLY A 204 -1.60 1.08 -4.34
C GLY A 204 -0.80 0.68 -3.11
N ILE A 205 -0.92 -0.56 -2.68
CA ILE A 205 -0.19 -1.14 -1.54
C ILE A 205 0.45 -2.46 -1.96
N ASN A 206 1.78 -2.54 -1.93
CA ASN A 206 2.54 -3.78 -2.11
C ASN A 206 3.15 -4.19 -0.76
N ASN A 207 2.62 -5.22 -0.14
CA ASN A 207 3.00 -5.64 1.20
C ASN A 207 3.58 -7.06 1.22
N SER A 208 4.62 -7.27 2.01
CA SER A 208 5.13 -8.60 2.39
C SER A 208 5.28 -8.77 3.91
N GLY A 209 5.09 -7.70 4.69
CA GLY A 209 5.14 -7.72 6.15
C GLY A 209 3.77 -7.65 6.79
N LYS A 210 3.71 -7.16 8.02
CA LYS A 210 2.46 -6.84 8.70
C LYS A 210 1.95 -5.49 8.23
N PHE A 211 0.68 -5.43 7.91
CA PHE A 211 0.02 -4.20 7.49
C PHE A 211 -1.37 -4.11 8.12
N ALA A 212 -1.63 -3.02 8.78
CA ALA A 212 -2.95 -2.69 9.29
C ALA A 212 -3.28 -1.23 9.00
N ALA A 213 -4.52 -0.95 8.64
CA ALA A 213 -5.03 0.39 8.47
C ALA A 213 -6.51 0.45 8.85
N ASP A 214 -6.94 1.60 9.40
CA ASP A 214 -8.36 1.76 9.69
C ASP A 214 -9.12 1.96 8.37
N ASN A 215 -8.93 3.06 7.68
CA ASN A 215 -9.63 3.38 6.44
C ASN A 215 -8.65 3.48 5.28
N ILE A 216 -8.95 2.79 4.19
CA ILE A 216 -8.16 2.80 2.96
C ILE A 216 -9.05 3.28 1.81
N ASP A 217 -8.61 4.30 1.10
CA ASP A 217 -9.21 4.78 -0.15
C ASP A 217 -8.13 4.80 -1.25
N ILE A 218 -8.28 3.97 -2.27
CA ILE A 218 -7.35 3.86 -3.39
C ILE A 218 -8.10 4.16 -4.68
N GLN A 219 -7.68 5.22 -5.38
CA GLN A 219 -8.27 5.64 -6.64
C GLN A 219 -7.17 5.86 -7.68
N ALA A 220 -7.19 5.09 -8.76
CA ALA A 220 -6.18 5.25 -9.79
C ALA A 220 -6.66 4.91 -11.20
N VAL A 221 -6.03 5.55 -12.17
CA VAL A 221 -6.21 5.30 -13.61
C VAL A 221 -4.86 4.98 -14.22
N SER A 222 -4.79 3.94 -15.06
CA SER A 222 -3.61 3.66 -15.85
C SER A 222 -3.96 3.49 -17.33
N GLU A 223 -3.11 4.01 -18.22
CA GLU A 223 -3.27 3.85 -19.66
C GLU A 223 -2.96 2.42 -20.09
N SER A 224 -2.00 1.74 -19.43
CA SER A 224 -1.57 0.39 -19.82
C SER A 224 -0.99 -0.41 -18.62
N GLY A 225 -0.55 -1.65 -18.87
CA GLY A 225 0.16 -2.46 -17.89
C GLY A 225 -0.72 -3.30 -16.99
N SER A 226 -0.40 -3.35 -15.72
CA SER A 226 -1.14 -4.09 -14.69
C SER A 226 -1.39 -3.23 -13.47
N MET A 227 -2.57 -3.35 -12.89
CA MET A 227 -2.95 -2.60 -11.68
C MET A 227 -3.37 -3.52 -10.54
N TYR A 228 -2.94 -3.14 -9.34
CA TYR A 228 -3.40 -3.74 -8.10
C TYR A 228 -3.75 -2.63 -7.10
N GLY A 229 -4.92 -2.69 -6.50
CA GLY A 229 -5.23 -1.84 -5.36
C GLY A 229 -4.36 -2.24 -4.17
N ILE A 230 -4.49 -3.50 -3.71
CA ILE A 230 -3.68 -4.08 -2.64
C ILE A 230 -3.09 -5.41 -3.13
N LYS A 231 -1.77 -5.56 -3.02
CA LYS A 231 -1.05 -6.79 -3.31
C LYS A 231 -0.25 -7.21 -2.08
N ASN A 232 -0.66 -8.29 -1.43
CA ASN A 232 0.04 -8.87 -0.30
C ASN A 232 0.70 -10.19 -0.71
N THR A 233 2.02 -10.25 -0.64
CA THR A 233 2.83 -11.41 -1.02
C THR A 233 3.46 -12.12 0.17
N GLY A 234 3.36 -11.53 1.37
CA GLY A 234 3.87 -12.09 2.60
C GLY A 234 2.87 -12.98 3.33
N THR A 235 3.35 -13.61 4.38
CA THR A 235 2.55 -14.45 5.28
C THR A 235 1.84 -13.64 6.36
N GLY A 236 2.21 -12.36 6.54
CA GLY A 236 1.55 -11.44 7.48
C GLY A 236 0.11 -11.18 7.05
N GLY A 237 -0.83 -11.32 7.98
CA GLY A 237 -2.24 -11.04 7.74
C GLY A 237 -2.49 -9.56 7.43
N LEU A 238 -3.57 -9.29 6.72
CA LEU A 238 -4.09 -7.94 6.48
C LEU A 238 -5.27 -7.71 7.40
N ASP A 239 -5.30 -6.58 8.09
CA ASP A 239 -6.40 -6.19 8.98
C ASP A 239 -6.81 -4.74 8.72
N PHE A 240 -8.06 -4.55 8.31
CA PHE A 240 -8.63 -3.26 7.92
C PHE A 240 -9.98 -3.03 8.58
N LYS A 241 -10.39 -1.75 8.71
CA LYS A 241 -11.80 -1.43 8.95
C LYS A 241 -12.54 -1.29 7.63
N ASP A 242 -12.31 -0.19 6.94
CA ASP A 242 -13.00 0.10 5.68
C ASP A 242 -12.00 0.20 4.53
N VAL A 243 -12.29 -0.52 3.45
CA VAL A 243 -11.48 -0.50 2.22
C VAL A 243 -12.35 -0.07 1.06
N ASN A 244 -11.94 0.99 0.38
CA ASN A 244 -12.53 1.47 -0.86
C ASN A 244 -11.46 1.49 -1.96
N ILE A 245 -11.72 0.80 -3.06
CA ILE A 245 -10.80 0.69 -4.21
C ILE A 245 -11.57 1.00 -5.48
N GLU A 246 -11.18 2.04 -6.19
CA GLU A 246 -11.69 2.39 -7.51
C GLU A 246 -10.54 2.50 -8.51
N LEU A 247 -10.47 1.55 -9.45
CA LEU A 247 -9.39 1.47 -10.41
C LEU A 247 -9.92 1.38 -11.84
N GLU A 248 -9.24 2.08 -12.75
CA GLU A 248 -9.52 2.03 -14.18
C GLU A 248 -8.25 1.71 -14.95
N LEU A 249 -8.30 0.68 -15.80
CA LEU A 249 -7.23 0.32 -16.72
C LEU A 249 -7.72 0.54 -18.16
N LYS A 250 -7.13 1.51 -18.89
CA LYS A 250 -7.54 1.83 -20.26
C LYS A 250 -7.22 0.68 -21.20
N SER A 251 -6.01 0.15 -21.12
CA SER A 251 -5.55 -1.02 -21.88
C SER A 251 -4.52 -1.80 -21.05
N GLY A 252 -4.50 -3.12 -21.10
CA GLY A 252 -3.50 -3.87 -20.36
C GLY A 252 -3.89 -5.32 -20.06
N TYR A 253 -3.16 -5.95 -19.13
CA TYR A 253 -3.22 -7.40 -18.95
C TYR A 253 -3.99 -7.80 -17.68
N ALA A 254 -3.87 -7.03 -16.60
CA ALA A 254 -4.47 -7.42 -15.34
C ALA A 254 -4.87 -6.20 -14.49
N LEU A 255 -6.10 -6.20 -14.02
CA LEU A 255 -6.59 -5.26 -13.03
C LEU A 255 -7.25 -6.04 -11.90
N THR A 256 -6.65 -5.97 -10.71
CA THR A 256 -7.10 -6.68 -9.52
C THR A 256 -7.31 -5.69 -8.37
N GLY A 257 -8.46 -5.73 -7.72
CA GLY A 257 -8.72 -4.92 -6.55
C GLY A 257 -7.80 -5.31 -5.39
N ILE A 258 -7.95 -6.52 -4.86
CA ILE A 258 -7.11 -7.06 -3.78
C ILE A 258 -6.59 -8.44 -4.15
N LYS A 259 -5.28 -8.62 -4.01
CA LYS A 259 -4.62 -9.94 -4.10
C LYS A 259 -3.84 -10.21 -2.82
N SER A 260 -4.14 -11.31 -2.11
CA SER A 260 -3.45 -11.68 -0.88
C SER A 260 -3.04 -13.14 -0.86
N LYS A 261 -1.85 -13.42 -0.33
CA LYS A 261 -1.35 -14.76 0.00
C LYS A 261 -1.57 -15.15 1.45
N SER A 262 -2.13 -14.26 2.25
CA SER A 262 -2.42 -14.50 3.66
C SER A 262 -3.85 -14.15 4.00
N ASN A 263 -4.27 -14.46 5.21
CA ASN A 263 -5.59 -14.12 5.72
C ASN A 263 -5.85 -12.61 5.57
N LEU A 264 -7.08 -12.28 5.21
CA LEU A 264 -7.56 -10.91 5.12
C LEU A 264 -8.79 -10.76 6.00
N THR A 265 -8.74 -9.80 6.89
CA THR A 265 -9.87 -9.38 7.72
C THR A 265 -10.20 -7.93 7.43
N ALA A 266 -11.48 -7.62 7.24
CA ALA A 266 -11.97 -6.25 7.12
C ALA A 266 -13.36 -6.10 7.73
N ASP A 267 -13.72 -4.86 8.11
CA ASP A 267 -15.10 -4.59 8.47
C ASP A 267 -15.94 -4.44 7.19
N ASN A 268 -15.53 -3.59 6.25
CA ASN A 268 -16.20 -3.45 4.95
C ASN A 268 -15.18 -3.38 3.80
N ILE A 269 -15.56 -3.91 2.64
CA ILE A 269 -14.77 -3.83 1.41
C ILE A 269 -15.67 -3.39 0.26
N ASN A 270 -15.28 -2.32 -0.43
CA ASN A 270 -15.87 -1.84 -1.67
C ASN A 270 -14.82 -1.83 -2.77
N ILE A 271 -15.06 -2.53 -3.86
CA ILE A 271 -14.16 -2.62 -5.00
C ILE A 271 -14.94 -2.28 -6.27
N LYS A 272 -14.47 -1.28 -7.01
CA LYS A 272 -14.98 -0.90 -8.31
C LYS A 272 -13.87 -0.91 -9.34
N LEU A 273 -14.02 -1.73 -10.37
CA LEU A 273 -13.00 -1.92 -11.40
C LEU A 273 -13.58 -1.66 -12.79
N GLN A 274 -12.94 -0.76 -13.53
CA GLN A 274 -13.24 -0.51 -14.93
C GLN A 274 -12.17 -1.17 -15.81
N ASN A 275 -12.60 -2.08 -16.68
CA ASN A 275 -11.75 -3.04 -17.40
C ASN A 275 -10.99 -4.00 -16.49
N GLY A 276 -11.57 -4.31 -15.32
CA GLY A 276 -11.01 -5.22 -14.35
C GLY A 276 -11.27 -6.69 -14.67
N ASN A 277 -10.45 -7.57 -14.13
CA ASN A 277 -10.66 -9.02 -14.25
C ASN A 277 -10.82 -9.73 -12.91
N THR A 278 -10.39 -9.15 -11.80
CA THR A 278 -10.56 -9.79 -10.50
C THR A 278 -10.80 -8.76 -9.40
N GLY A 279 -11.93 -8.86 -8.71
CA GLY A 279 -12.22 -8.03 -7.55
C GLY A 279 -11.31 -8.38 -6.39
N LEU A 280 -11.42 -9.61 -5.90
CA LEU A 280 -10.70 -10.08 -4.73
C LEU A 280 -10.13 -11.49 -4.97
N TYR A 281 -8.84 -11.69 -4.64
CA TYR A 281 -8.14 -12.96 -4.85
C TYR A 281 -7.27 -13.31 -3.64
N VAL A 282 -7.76 -14.23 -2.81
CA VAL A 282 -7.07 -14.69 -1.59
C VAL A 282 -6.60 -16.12 -1.76
N THR A 283 -5.31 -16.31 -1.98
CA THR A 283 -4.73 -17.63 -2.29
C THR A 283 -3.26 -17.71 -1.96
N ASP A 284 -2.84 -18.89 -1.53
CA ASP A 284 -1.42 -19.24 -1.41
C ASP A 284 -1.22 -20.68 -1.91
N THR A 285 -0.02 -21.01 -2.33
CA THR A 285 0.33 -22.36 -2.78
C THR A 285 0.47 -23.36 -1.63
N ALA A 286 0.93 -22.89 -0.48
CA ALA A 286 1.25 -23.71 0.69
C ALA A 286 0.14 -23.75 1.74
N SER A 287 -0.74 -22.75 1.77
CA SER A 287 -1.82 -22.61 2.75
C SER A 287 -3.15 -22.29 2.07
N ALA A 288 -4.24 -22.38 2.82
CA ALA A 288 -5.56 -21.95 2.40
C ALA A 288 -5.98 -20.72 3.24
N PRO A 289 -5.54 -19.51 2.84
CA PRO A 289 -5.82 -18.31 3.61
C PRO A 289 -7.30 -17.94 3.56
N ASP A 290 -7.80 -17.51 4.72
CA ASP A 290 -9.20 -17.13 4.90
C ASP A 290 -9.44 -15.66 4.56
N LEU A 291 -10.67 -15.37 4.12
CA LEU A 291 -11.21 -14.04 3.93
C LEU A 291 -12.38 -13.83 4.89
N LEU A 292 -12.26 -12.86 5.78
CA LEU A 292 -13.32 -12.46 6.69
C LEU A 292 -13.70 -10.98 6.47
N VAL A 293 -14.90 -10.75 5.96
CA VAL A 293 -15.53 -9.42 5.92
C VAL A 293 -16.69 -9.40 6.91
N LYS A 294 -16.56 -8.65 8.00
CA LYS A 294 -17.54 -8.62 9.09
C LYS A 294 -18.84 -7.90 8.73
N GLY A 295 -18.78 -6.92 7.84
CA GLY A 295 -19.89 -6.14 7.34
C GLY A 295 -20.23 -6.46 5.89
N ALA A 296 -20.09 -5.50 5.00
CA ALA A 296 -20.44 -5.61 3.59
C ALA A 296 -19.23 -5.86 2.69
N LEU A 297 -19.37 -6.78 1.74
CA LEU A 297 -18.48 -6.99 0.61
C LEU A 297 -19.21 -6.57 -0.67
N ASN A 298 -18.78 -5.46 -1.27
CA ASN A 298 -19.33 -4.95 -2.52
C ASN A 298 -18.25 -5.01 -3.61
N ILE A 299 -18.55 -5.65 -4.73
CA ILE A 299 -17.68 -5.78 -5.88
C ILE A 299 -18.45 -5.39 -7.14
N ASP A 300 -17.93 -4.42 -7.86
CA ASP A 300 -18.47 -3.91 -9.13
C ASP A 300 -17.36 -3.97 -10.19
N ILE A 301 -17.55 -4.80 -11.21
CA ILE A 301 -16.56 -5.01 -12.27
C ILE A 301 -17.24 -4.83 -13.61
N VAL A 302 -16.72 -3.90 -14.41
CA VAL A 302 -17.01 -3.82 -15.84
C VAL A 302 -15.75 -4.26 -16.59
N THR A 303 -15.87 -5.23 -17.51
CA THR A 303 -14.69 -5.81 -18.12
C THR A 303 -14.87 -6.23 -19.57
N ASN A 304 -13.76 -6.15 -20.31
CA ASN A 304 -13.59 -6.73 -21.63
C ASN A 304 -12.58 -7.91 -21.64
N SER A 305 -12.11 -8.33 -20.45
CA SER A 305 -11.17 -9.45 -20.32
C SER A 305 -11.83 -10.78 -20.67
N GLU A 306 -11.04 -11.78 -21.06
CA GLU A 306 -11.54 -13.12 -21.38
C GLU A 306 -12.26 -13.80 -20.21
N SER A 307 -11.88 -13.45 -18.98
CA SER A 307 -12.53 -13.94 -17.78
C SER A 307 -12.62 -12.88 -16.69
N ALA A 308 -13.68 -12.94 -15.88
CA ALA A 308 -13.86 -12.09 -14.71
C ALA A 308 -14.21 -12.93 -13.49
N VAL A 309 -13.70 -12.51 -12.32
CA VAL A 309 -13.95 -13.14 -11.03
C VAL A 309 -14.28 -12.07 -10.01
N GLY A 310 -15.44 -12.14 -9.39
CA GLY A 310 -15.80 -11.23 -8.29
C GLY A 310 -14.89 -11.47 -7.09
N ALA A 311 -15.00 -12.62 -6.45
CA ALA A 311 -14.12 -13.02 -5.36
C ALA A 311 -13.68 -14.49 -5.50
N TYR A 312 -12.40 -14.72 -5.22
CA TYR A 312 -11.80 -16.03 -5.10
C TYR A 312 -11.13 -16.18 -3.73
N ALA A 313 -11.45 -17.24 -3.01
CA ALA A 313 -10.78 -17.61 -1.78
C ALA A 313 -10.38 -19.08 -1.80
N LYS A 314 -9.10 -19.40 -1.55
CA LYS A 314 -8.65 -20.77 -1.40
C LYS A 314 -9.08 -21.36 -0.05
N GLY A 315 -9.13 -20.55 1.00
CA GLY A 315 -9.66 -20.88 2.30
C GLY A 315 -11.14 -20.50 2.44
N LYS A 316 -11.55 -20.31 3.69
CA LYS A 316 -12.93 -19.92 4.01
C LYS A 316 -13.19 -18.47 3.63
N LEU A 317 -14.32 -18.20 2.98
CA LEU A 317 -14.86 -16.87 2.77
C LEU A 317 -16.05 -16.64 3.68
N THR A 318 -16.01 -15.64 4.53
CA THR A 318 -17.10 -15.27 5.42
C THR A 318 -17.45 -13.80 5.21
N VAL A 319 -18.73 -13.50 4.96
CA VAL A 319 -19.28 -12.15 4.88
C VAL A 319 -20.38 -12.00 5.93
N GLY A 320 -20.19 -11.07 6.87
CA GLY A 320 -21.04 -10.98 8.05
C GLY A 320 -22.43 -10.37 7.81
N LYS A 321 -22.60 -9.52 6.79
CA LYS A 321 -23.88 -8.86 6.51
C LYS A 321 -24.30 -8.99 5.05
N GLU A 322 -23.69 -8.18 4.16
CA GLU A 322 -24.13 -8.07 2.77
C GLU A 322 -23.04 -8.50 1.81
N LEU A 323 -23.40 -9.30 0.82
CA LEU A 323 -22.55 -9.68 -0.29
C LEU A 323 -23.20 -9.20 -1.59
N ASN A 324 -22.64 -8.16 -2.20
CA ASN A 324 -23.09 -7.62 -3.46
C ASN A 324 -22.00 -7.78 -4.51
N VAL A 325 -22.29 -8.52 -5.58
CA VAL A 325 -21.38 -8.73 -6.70
C VAL A 325 -22.09 -8.35 -7.98
N PHE A 326 -21.58 -7.34 -8.66
CA PHE A 326 -21.99 -6.96 -10.01
C PHE A 326 -20.82 -7.17 -10.96
N ILE A 327 -21.00 -7.91 -12.04
CA ILE A 327 -19.99 -8.08 -13.08
C ILE A 327 -20.65 -7.95 -14.44
N ASP A 328 -20.30 -6.92 -15.19
CA ASP A 328 -20.59 -6.80 -16.63
C ASP A 328 -19.37 -7.29 -17.43
N GLY A 329 -19.42 -8.55 -17.80
CA GLY A 329 -18.46 -9.23 -18.67
C GLY A 329 -19.07 -9.65 -20.00
N SER A 330 -19.90 -8.78 -20.62
CA SER A 330 -20.65 -9.10 -21.83
C SER A 330 -19.79 -9.57 -23.00
N LYS A 331 -18.48 -9.26 -22.97
CA LYS A 331 -17.47 -9.73 -23.93
C LYS A 331 -16.56 -10.83 -23.37
N SER A 332 -16.73 -11.22 -22.12
CA SER A 332 -15.89 -12.22 -21.45
C SER A 332 -16.35 -13.64 -21.74
N PHE A 333 -15.43 -14.59 -21.91
CA PHE A 333 -15.81 -16.01 -22.08
C PHE A 333 -16.42 -16.59 -20.81
N ASN A 334 -15.87 -16.25 -19.62
CA ASN A 334 -16.34 -16.76 -18.34
C ASN A 334 -16.49 -15.61 -17.34
N VAL A 335 -17.63 -15.58 -16.66
CA VAL A 335 -17.92 -14.64 -15.57
C VAL A 335 -18.23 -15.44 -14.33
N ASN A 336 -17.40 -15.32 -13.30
CA ASN A 336 -17.54 -16.03 -12.03
C ASN A 336 -17.84 -15.03 -10.91
N GLY A 337 -18.95 -15.20 -10.23
CA GLY A 337 -19.32 -14.37 -9.07
C GLY A 337 -18.36 -14.63 -7.91
N ILE A 338 -18.44 -15.83 -7.33
CA ILE A 338 -17.60 -16.27 -6.23
C ILE A 338 -17.05 -17.66 -6.48
N VAL A 339 -15.77 -17.86 -6.19
CA VAL A 339 -15.07 -19.12 -6.35
C VAL A 339 -14.38 -19.49 -5.03
N SER A 340 -14.53 -20.74 -4.59
CA SER A 340 -13.76 -21.32 -3.49
C SER A 340 -13.23 -22.69 -3.90
N ASP A 341 -12.02 -23.03 -3.50
CA ASP A 341 -11.40 -24.34 -3.75
C ASP A 341 -11.71 -25.38 -2.67
N ILE A 342 -12.42 -25.02 -1.61
CA ILE A 342 -12.75 -25.92 -0.50
C ILE A 342 -14.24 -26.21 -0.52
N ASP A 343 -14.63 -27.49 -0.36
CA ASP A 343 -16.02 -27.96 -0.37
C ASP A 343 -16.92 -27.24 0.68
N ASP A 344 -16.33 -26.77 1.79
CA ASP A 344 -17.00 -26.00 2.84
C ASP A 344 -16.59 -24.51 2.85
N GLY A 345 -16.01 -24.00 1.76
CA GLY A 345 -15.25 -22.76 1.72
C GLY A 345 -16.06 -21.48 1.80
N ILE A 346 -17.36 -21.51 1.52
CA ILE A 346 -18.19 -20.31 1.66
C ILE A 346 -19.20 -20.53 2.75
N THR A 347 -19.07 -19.75 3.79
CA THR A 347 -20.01 -19.74 4.89
C THR A 347 -20.44 -18.34 5.20
N ASP A 348 -21.76 -18.19 5.29
CA ASP A 348 -22.43 -17.10 5.97
C ASP A 348 -22.26 -15.68 5.38
N ALA A 349 -22.83 -15.42 4.20
CA ALA A 349 -23.45 -14.11 4.01
C ALA A 349 -24.79 -14.14 4.78
N LYS A 350 -24.82 -13.51 5.97
CA LYS A 350 -25.92 -13.76 6.93
C LYS A 350 -27.22 -13.09 6.56
N ASP A 351 -27.16 -11.92 5.91
CA ASP A 351 -28.35 -11.12 5.73
C ASP A 351 -28.82 -11.04 4.27
N ASN A 352 -27.97 -10.61 3.34
CA ASN A 352 -28.37 -10.43 1.95
C ASN A 352 -27.25 -10.81 0.98
N VAL A 353 -27.58 -11.58 -0.04
CA VAL A 353 -26.69 -11.86 -1.18
C VAL A 353 -27.34 -11.37 -2.46
N LYS A 354 -26.66 -10.50 -3.18
CA LYS A 354 -27.07 -10.04 -4.51
C LYS A 354 -25.93 -10.26 -5.48
N MET A 355 -26.15 -11.04 -6.54
CA MET A 355 -25.22 -11.23 -7.63
C MET A 355 -25.92 -10.94 -8.95
N VAL A 356 -25.41 -10.01 -9.71
CA VAL A 356 -25.84 -9.68 -11.07
C VAL A 356 -24.62 -9.89 -11.98
N LEU A 357 -24.69 -10.93 -12.81
CA LEU A 357 -23.58 -11.36 -13.64
C LEU A 357 -24.04 -11.37 -15.10
N ILE A 358 -23.38 -10.61 -15.94
CA ILE A 358 -23.67 -10.48 -17.36
C ILE A 358 -22.50 -11.04 -18.15
N GLY A 359 -22.76 -12.02 -19.03
CA GLY A 359 -21.74 -12.62 -19.88
C GLY A 359 -22.22 -13.86 -20.62
N PRO A 360 -21.45 -14.36 -21.61
CA PRO A 360 -21.79 -15.55 -22.39
C PRO A 360 -21.85 -16.83 -21.57
N ARG A 361 -21.01 -16.93 -20.52
CA ARG A 361 -21.01 -18.05 -19.56
C ARG A 361 -20.90 -17.48 -18.17
N VAL A 362 -21.91 -17.70 -17.35
CA VAL A 362 -22.04 -17.15 -16.01
C VAL A 362 -22.03 -18.27 -14.98
N PHE A 363 -21.18 -18.13 -13.98
CA PHE A 363 -21.09 -19.01 -12.83
C PHE A 363 -21.24 -18.19 -11.55
N TYR A 364 -22.40 -18.28 -10.89
CA TYR A 364 -22.64 -17.51 -9.66
C TYR A 364 -21.69 -17.95 -8.55
N THR A 365 -21.50 -19.26 -8.44
CA THR A 365 -20.64 -19.86 -7.43
C THR A 365 -20.03 -21.14 -7.97
N THR A 366 -18.78 -21.39 -7.57
CA THR A 366 -18.11 -22.67 -7.78
C THR A 366 -17.71 -23.21 -6.42
N TYR A 367 -18.17 -24.43 -6.07
CA TYR A 367 -17.94 -25.08 -4.78
C TYR A 367 -18.52 -24.34 -3.56
N VAL A 368 -19.78 -23.90 -3.64
CA VAL A 368 -20.45 -23.19 -2.54
C VAL A 368 -21.42 -24.09 -1.81
N VAL A 369 -21.33 -24.12 -0.50
CA VAL A 369 -22.36 -24.66 0.39
C VAL A 369 -22.92 -23.50 1.26
N GLY A 370 -24.18 -23.16 0.99
CA GLY A 370 -25.03 -22.41 1.90
C GLY A 370 -24.91 -20.88 1.94
N PHE A 371 -25.77 -20.20 1.20
CA PHE A 371 -26.22 -18.86 1.59
C PHE A 371 -27.36 -19.01 2.59
N THR A 372 -27.28 -18.33 3.74
CA THR A 372 -28.34 -18.39 4.78
C THR A 372 -29.25 -17.16 4.78
N GLY A 373 -29.01 -16.17 3.93
CA GLY A 373 -29.80 -14.95 3.81
C GLY A 373 -30.70 -14.90 2.58
N ASN A 374 -31.35 -13.76 2.34
CA ASN A 374 -32.09 -13.49 1.11
C ASN A 374 -31.13 -13.48 -0.08
N THR A 375 -31.34 -14.31 -1.08
CA THR A 375 -30.46 -14.43 -2.24
C THR A 375 -31.17 -13.99 -3.49
N LEU A 376 -30.59 -13.03 -4.22
CA LEU A 376 -31.01 -12.62 -5.55
C LEU A 376 -29.88 -12.92 -6.53
N LEU A 377 -30.17 -13.76 -7.53
CA LEU A 377 -29.25 -14.11 -8.62
C LEU A 377 -29.89 -13.68 -9.94
N GLU A 378 -29.26 -12.77 -10.70
CA GLU A 378 -29.72 -12.25 -11.99
C GLU A 378 -28.63 -12.37 -13.06
#